data_07417f4dcccdc88bf88f550df8140d36
#
_entry.id   07417f4dcccdc88bf88f550df8140d36
#
_cell.length_a   1.000
_cell.length_b   1.000
_cell.length_c   1.000
_cell.angle_alpha   90.00
_cell.angle_beta   90.00
_cell.angle_gamma   90.00
#
_symmetry.space_group_name_H-M   'P 1'
#
loop_
_entity.id
_entity.type
_entity.pdbx_description
1 polymer ?
#
loop_
_entity_poly.entity_id
_entity_poly.type
_entity_poly.pdbx_seq_one_letter_code
_entity_poly.pdbx_strand_id
1 'polypeptide(L)' 'MSKVKIYGADWCEDTQHALRHLDRLGVSYDYINIEQNEEAARWVREHNDGKERKPTIEVNGRVLSVPSDEELDAAIKG' A
#
# COMPACT_ATOMS: atom_id res chain seq x y z
N MET A 1 13.10 10.05 -0.88
CA MET A 1 11.76 9.58 -1.26
C MET A 1 11.72 8.07 -1.28
N SER A 2 10.67 7.52 -0.71
CA SER A 2 10.51 6.07 -0.69
C SER A 2 10.01 5.58 -2.03
N LYS A 3 10.51 4.40 -2.44
CA LYS A 3 10.01 3.71 -3.62
C LYS A 3 8.74 2.93 -3.32
N VAL A 4 8.36 2.83 -2.05
CA VAL A 4 7.19 2.10 -1.59
C VAL A 4 6.19 3.10 -1.02
N LYS A 5 4.96 3.06 -1.53
CA LYS A 5 3.87 3.89 -1.03
C LYS A 5 2.71 2.99 -0.64
N ILE A 6 2.17 3.20 0.57
CA ILE A 6 1.07 2.40 1.07
C ILE A 6 -0.15 3.29 1.22
N TYR A 7 -1.20 2.94 0.49
CA TYR A 7 -2.49 3.63 0.55
C TYR A 7 -3.45 2.77 1.36
N GLY A 8 -3.88 3.28 2.50
CA GLY A 8 -4.72 2.49 3.37
C GLY A 8 -5.48 3.33 4.37
N ALA A 9 -5.89 2.71 5.47
CA ALA A 9 -6.60 3.38 6.55
C ALA A 9 -6.07 2.88 7.90
N ASP A 10 -6.04 3.78 8.87
CA ASP A 10 -5.48 3.46 10.18
C ASP A 10 -6.21 2.31 10.88
N TRP A 11 -7.53 2.21 10.70
CA TRP A 11 -8.34 1.18 11.34
C TRP A 11 -8.29 -0.17 10.63
N CYS A 12 -7.74 -0.23 9.43
CA CYS A 12 -7.77 -1.44 8.61
C CYS A 12 -6.67 -2.40 9.05
N GLU A 13 -7.06 -3.62 9.48
CA GLU A 13 -6.09 -4.60 9.94
C GLU A 13 -5.11 -5.02 8.85
N ASP A 14 -5.59 -5.15 7.62
CA ASP A 14 -4.71 -5.52 6.50
C ASP A 14 -3.67 -4.43 6.26
N THR A 15 -4.08 -3.14 6.38
CA THR A 15 -3.13 -2.03 6.28
C THR A 15 -2.09 -2.13 7.38
N GLN A 16 -2.52 -2.33 8.62
CA GLN A 16 -1.60 -2.44 9.76
C GLN A 16 -0.64 -3.62 9.61
N HIS A 17 -1.15 -4.74 9.10
CA HIS A 17 -0.33 -5.90 8.85
C HIS A 17 0.79 -5.59 7.85
N ALA A 18 0.45 -4.92 6.76
CA ALA A 18 1.44 -4.54 5.73
C ALA A 18 2.50 -3.60 6.31
N LEU A 19 2.07 -2.61 7.10
CA LEU A 19 3.01 -1.68 7.71
C LEU A 19 3.99 -2.40 8.64
N ARG A 20 3.48 -3.30 9.49
CA ARG A 20 4.33 -4.06 10.39
C ARG A 20 5.29 -4.97 9.64
N HIS A 21 4.83 -5.56 8.53
CA HIS A 21 5.67 -6.42 7.71
C HIS A 21 6.85 -5.64 7.12
N LEU A 22 6.58 -4.46 6.58
CA LEU A 22 7.63 -3.62 6.01
C LEU A 22 8.57 -3.08 7.10
N ASP A 23 8.04 -2.76 8.28
CA ASP A 23 8.88 -2.34 9.40
C ASP A 23 9.87 -3.44 9.78
N ARG A 24 9.41 -4.69 9.84
CA ARG A 24 10.28 -5.84 10.17
C ARG A 24 11.35 -6.07 9.11
N LEU A 25 11.05 -5.77 7.86
CA LEU A 25 12.02 -5.89 6.78
C LEU A 25 13.00 -4.72 6.73
N GLY A 26 12.75 -3.67 7.50
CA GLY A 26 13.59 -2.48 7.48
C GLY A 26 13.42 -1.66 6.21
N VAL A 27 12.28 -1.78 5.54
CA VAL A 27 11.99 -1.06 4.30
C VAL A 27 11.32 0.26 4.60
N SER A 28 11.86 1.34 4.05
CA SER A 28 11.23 2.66 4.16
C SER A 28 10.03 2.76 3.23
N TYR A 29 8.99 3.44 3.70
CA TYR A 29 7.77 3.63 2.91
C TYR A 29 7.11 4.94 3.27
N ASP A 30 6.25 5.43 2.37
CA ASP A 30 5.36 6.54 2.63
C ASP A 30 3.96 5.96 2.84
N TYR A 31 3.33 6.30 3.95
CA TYR A 31 1.97 5.86 4.24
C TYR A 31 0.99 7.00 3.99
N ILE A 32 -0.03 6.72 3.22
CA ILE A 32 -1.07 7.69 2.88
C ILE A 32 -2.42 7.14 3.37
N ASN A 33 -3.05 7.88 4.29
CA ASN A 33 -4.38 7.53 4.76
C ASN A 33 -5.41 8.09 3.77
N ILE A 34 -6.05 7.21 3.01
CA ILE A 34 -6.94 7.62 1.94
C ILE A 34 -8.25 8.23 2.45
N GLU A 35 -8.55 8.05 3.74
CA GLU A 35 -9.73 8.67 4.33
C GLU A 35 -9.51 10.15 4.60
N GLN A 36 -8.26 10.59 4.61
CA GLN A 36 -7.91 12.00 4.83
C GLN A 36 -7.31 12.64 3.58
N ASN A 37 -7.36 11.95 2.44
CA ASN A 37 -6.75 12.43 1.20
C ASN A 37 -7.58 11.95 0.02
N GLU A 38 -8.46 12.82 -0.47
CA GLU A 38 -9.38 12.45 -1.55
C GLU A 38 -8.66 12.15 -2.86
N GLU A 39 -7.58 12.86 -3.15
CA GLU A 39 -6.80 12.58 -4.36
C GLU A 39 -6.21 11.16 -4.32
N ALA A 40 -5.70 10.77 -3.16
CA ALA A 40 -5.16 9.43 -2.98
C ALA A 40 -6.26 8.38 -3.07
N ALA A 41 -7.43 8.65 -2.48
CA ALA A 41 -8.56 7.74 -2.57
C ALA A 41 -9.00 7.54 -4.02
N ARG A 42 -9.02 8.63 -4.80
CA ARG A 42 -9.37 8.55 -6.22
C ARG A 42 -8.35 7.71 -6.97
N TRP A 43 -7.07 7.93 -6.71
CA TRP A 43 -6.01 7.15 -7.34
C TRP A 43 -6.18 5.65 -7.07
N VAL A 44 -6.52 5.31 -5.81
CA VAL A 44 -6.76 3.92 -5.43
C VAL A 44 -7.94 3.35 -6.22
N ARG A 45 -9.04 4.09 -6.30
CA ARG A 45 -10.22 3.63 -7.05
C ARG A 45 -9.90 3.44 -8.53
N GLU A 46 -9.12 4.34 -9.11
CA GLU A 46 -8.75 4.26 -10.52
C GLU A 46 -7.92 3.02 -10.84
N HIS A 47 -7.18 2.52 -9.86
CA HIS A 47 -6.34 1.34 -10.03
C HIS A 47 -7.02 0.04 -9.57
N ASN A 48 -8.26 0.12 -9.09
CA ASN A 48 -8.97 -1.03 -8.53
C ASN A 48 -10.43 -1.09 -9.01
N ASP A 49 -10.66 -0.72 -10.27
CA ASP A 49 -11.99 -0.78 -10.89
C ASP A 49 -13.06 -0.04 -10.09
N GLY A 50 -12.70 1.12 -9.56
CA GLY A 50 -13.61 1.97 -8.82
C GLY A 50 -13.77 1.64 -7.34
N LYS A 51 -13.00 0.68 -6.83
CA LYS A 51 -13.09 0.23 -5.45
C LYS A 51 -11.94 0.76 -4.61
N GLU A 52 -12.22 1.05 -3.34
CA GLU A 52 -11.17 1.46 -2.39
C GLU A 52 -10.64 0.24 -1.67
N ARG A 53 -9.69 -0.44 -2.29
CA ARG A 53 -9.06 -1.59 -1.65
C ARG A 53 -7.93 -1.14 -0.74
N LYS A 54 -7.90 -1.68 0.46
CA LYS A 54 -6.92 -1.31 1.49
C LYS A 54 -6.22 -2.56 2.00
N PRO A 55 -4.90 -2.58 1.98
CA PRO A 55 -4.02 -1.56 1.40
C PRO A 55 -3.81 -1.76 -0.09
N THR A 56 -3.65 -0.67 -0.83
CA THR A 56 -3.12 -0.69 -2.19
C THR A 56 -1.70 -0.16 -2.08
N ILE A 57 -0.74 -0.90 -2.60
CA ILE A 57 0.68 -0.60 -2.40
C ILE A 57 1.36 -0.41 -3.74
N GLU A 58 2.10 0.68 -3.87
CA GLU A 58 2.90 0.95 -5.06
C GLU A 58 4.36 0.68 -4.72
N VAL A 59 4.99 -0.21 -5.49
CA VAL A 59 6.41 -0.56 -5.33
C VAL A 59 7.11 -0.31 -6.65
N ASN A 60 7.96 0.70 -6.70
CA ASN A 60 8.71 1.05 -7.92
C ASN A 60 7.80 1.22 -9.14
N GLY A 61 6.64 1.85 -8.95
CA GLY A 61 5.68 2.07 -10.02
C GLY A 61 4.72 0.91 -10.26
N ARG A 62 4.90 -0.19 -9.59
CA ARG A 62 4.05 -1.37 -9.69
C ARG A 62 2.97 -1.31 -8.62
N VAL A 63 1.71 -1.51 -9.02
CA VAL A 63 0.58 -1.40 -8.09
C VAL A 63 0.11 -2.80 -7.67
N LEU A 64 0.05 -3.01 -6.35
CA LEU A 64 -0.40 -4.27 -5.76
C LEU A 64 -1.65 -3.99 -4.93
N SER A 65 -2.68 -4.80 -5.12
CA SER A 65 -3.95 -4.65 -4.43
C SER A 65 -4.06 -5.72 -3.35
N VAL A 66 -4.06 -5.30 -2.09
CA VAL A 66 -4.14 -6.18 -0.92
C VAL A 66 -3.17 -7.38 -1.07
N PRO A 67 -1.87 -7.11 -1.26
CA PRO A 67 -0.92 -8.19 -1.54
C PRO A 67 -0.68 -9.07 -0.32
N SER A 68 -0.36 -10.35 -0.57
CA SER A 68 0.15 -11.21 0.48
C SER A 68 1.57 -10.80 0.83
N ASP A 69 2.09 -11.29 1.95
CA ASP A 69 3.48 -11.03 2.34
C ASP A 69 4.45 -11.49 1.25
N GLU A 70 4.18 -12.65 0.66
CA GLU A 70 5.03 -13.18 -0.41
C GLU A 70 5.01 -12.30 -1.65
N GLU A 71 3.84 -11.82 -2.03
CA GLU A 71 3.71 -10.93 -3.18
C GLU A 71 4.46 -9.61 -2.94
N LEU A 72 4.32 -9.08 -1.73
CA LEU A 72 4.99 -7.85 -1.35
C LEU A 72 6.51 -8.03 -1.34
N ASP A 73 6.99 -9.13 -0.76
CA ASP A 73 8.41 -9.45 -0.74
C ASP A 73 8.98 -9.55 -2.15
N ALA A 74 8.26 -10.23 -3.04
CA ALA A 74 8.71 -10.40 -4.43
C ALA A 74 8.79 -9.05 -5.15
N ALA A 75 7.84 -8.18 -4.93
CA ALA A 75 7.84 -6.85 -5.56
C ALA A 75 9.00 -5.99 -5.05
N ILE A 76 9.31 -6.07 -3.76
CA ILE A 76 10.40 -5.30 -3.16
C ILE A 76 11.75 -5.79 -3.66
N LYS A 77 11.91 -7.10 -3.77
CA LYS A 77 13.17 -7.70 -4.25
C LYS A 77 13.38 -7.50 -5.74
N GLY A 78 12.30 -7.48 -6.46
CA GLY A 78 12.33 -7.35 -7.90
C GLY A 78 12.75 -6.00 -8.34
#